data_cccd80d542f72475552acaaec36380c0
#
_entry.id   cccd80d542f72475552acaaec36380c0
#
_cell.length_a   1.000
_cell.length_b   1.000
_cell.length_c   1.000
_cell.angle_alpha   90.00
_cell.angle_beta   90.00
_cell.angle_gamma   90.00
#
_symmetry.space_group_name_H-M   'P 1'
#
loop_
_entity.id
_entity.type
_entity.pdbx_description
1 polymer ?
#
loop_
_entity_poly.entity_id
_entity_poly.type
_entity_poly.pdbx_seq_one_letter_code
_entity_poly.pdbx_strand_id
1 'polypeptide(L)'
;MKVEAIVVRDRVETVMEAVEEHTGHVGVTVIEAVGHGKERGITHEYRGRVFESRFLPKALMTFIVQDAVADGVIGAIVDAARTGHANGDGICWMSPVSAVTHNRTGKPLEEVE
;
A
#
# COMPACT_ATOMS: atom_id res chain seq x y z
N MET A 1 15.29 -3.39 -0.83
CA MET A 1 14.11 -4.03 -0.23
C MET A 1 12.87 -3.59 -0.99
N LYS A 2 11.99 -4.51 -1.29
CA LYS A 2 10.68 -4.20 -1.84
C LYS A 2 9.66 -4.22 -0.70
N VAL A 3 8.97 -3.11 -0.49
CA VAL A 3 7.90 -3.02 0.50
C VAL A 3 6.59 -2.90 -0.26
N GLU A 4 5.65 -3.77 0.06
CA GLU A 4 4.35 -3.76 -0.58
C GLU A 4 3.23 -3.71 0.44
N ALA A 5 2.13 -3.10 0.06
CA ALA A 5 0.96 -2.98 0.92
C ALA A 5 -0.31 -3.07 0.10
N ILE A 6 -1.28 -3.79 0.64
CA ILE A 6 -2.65 -3.72 0.15
C ILE A 6 -3.40 -2.85 1.15
N VAL A 7 -3.97 -1.76 0.66
CA VAL A 7 -4.68 -0.80 1.50
C VAL A 7 -6.07 -0.51 0.91
N VAL A 8 -6.95 0.01 1.72
CA VAL A 8 -8.23 0.55 1.22
C VAL A 8 -7.90 1.68 0.24
N ARG A 9 -8.57 1.70 -0.91
CA ARG A 9 -8.24 2.66 -1.99
C ARG A 9 -8.25 4.12 -1.51
N ASP A 10 -9.15 4.48 -0.63
CA ASP A 10 -9.25 5.84 -0.09
C ASP A 10 -8.05 6.25 0.76
N ARG A 11 -7.22 5.29 1.17
CA ARG A 11 -6.05 5.56 2.01
C ARG A 11 -4.75 5.72 1.23
N VAL A 12 -4.77 5.54 -0.08
CA VAL A 12 -3.56 5.58 -0.90
C VAL A 12 -2.77 6.88 -0.70
N GLU A 13 -3.41 8.02 -0.83
CA GLU A 13 -2.73 9.31 -0.69
C GLU A 13 -2.22 9.52 0.74
N THR A 14 -3.00 9.14 1.73
CA THR A 14 -2.60 9.24 3.14
C THR A 14 -1.37 8.39 3.43
N VAL A 15 -1.34 7.17 2.91
CA VAL A 15 -0.19 6.27 3.07
C VAL A 15 1.04 6.83 2.35
N MET A 16 0.87 7.29 1.12
CA MET A 16 1.95 7.85 0.33
C MET A 16 2.59 9.05 1.03
N GLU A 17 1.76 9.98 1.52
CA GLU A 17 2.23 11.15 2.25
C GLU A 17 2.94 10.79 3.55
N ALA A 18 2.42 9.80 4.28
CA ALA A 18 3.04 9.35 5.52
C ALA A 18 4.42 8.74 5.31
N VAL A 19 4.58 7.94 4.25
CA VAL A 19 5.87 7.35 3.91
C VAL A 19 6.86 8.44 3.52
N GLU A 20 6.44 9.38 2.69
CA GLU A 20 7.28 10.50 2.26
C GLU A 20 7.72 11.35 3.46
N GLU A 21 6.79 11.72 4.32
CA GLU A 21 7.07 12.54 5.49
C GLU A 21 8.01 11.85 6.48
N HIS A 22 7.82 10.55 6.67
CA HIS A 22 8.58 9.81 7.69
C HIS A 22 9.98 9.41 7.23
N THR A 23 10.14 9.07 5.96
CA THR A 23 11.40 8.49 5.44
C THR A 23 12.06 9.31 4.36
N GLY A 24 11.39 10.32 3.82
CA GLY A 24 11.87 11.07 2.66
C GLY A 24 11.73 10.34 1.34
N HIS A 25 11.23 9.11 1.34
CA HIS A 25 11.05 8.32 0.12
C HIS A 25 9.77 8.75 -0.60
N VAL A 26 9.86 9.07 -1.88
CA VAL A 26 8.73 9.60 -2.65
C VAL A 26 8.22 8.66 -3.75
N GLY A 27 9.01 7.68 -4.16
CA GLY A 27 8.64 6.80 -5.26
C GLY A 27 7.68 5.70 -4.84
N VAL A 28 6.56 5.59 -5.54
CA VAL A 28 5.59 4.53 -5.31
C VAL A 28 4.89 4.16 -6.61
N THR A 29 4.66 2.86 -6.80
CA THR A 29 3.80 2.37 -7.87
C THR A 29 2.49 1.93 -7.24
N VAL A 30 1.37 2.37 -7.81
CA VAL A 30 0.05 2.04 -7.29
C VAL A 30 -0.74 1.32 -8.38
N ILE A 31 -1.29 0.17 -8.01
CA ILE A 31 -2.17 -0.61 -8.88
C ILE A 31 -3.52 -0.70 -8.20
N GLU A 32 -4.56 -0.31 -8.91
CA GLU A 32 -5.93 -0.48 -8.41
C GLU A 32 -6.28 -1.96 -8.37
N ALA A 33 -6.94 -2.36 -7.29
CA ALA A 33 -7.30 -3.75 -7.06
C ALA A 33 -8.67 -3.81 -6.41
N VAL A 34 -9.23 -5.01 -6.34
CA VAL A 34 -10.40 -5.30 -5.55
C VAL A 34 -10.03 -6.40 -4.55
N GLY A 35 -10.54 -6.29 -3.35
CA GLY A 35 -10.23 -7.24 -2.29
C GLY A 35 -11.48 -7.86 -1.70
N HIS A 36 -11.33 -9.10 -1.23
CA HIS A 36 -12.33 -9.82 -0.47
C HIS A 36 -11.63 -10.40 0.76
N GLY A 37 -12.12 -10.06 1.92
CA GLY A 37 -11.49 -10.50 3.17
C GLY A 37 -12.51 -10.55 4.30
N LYS A 38 -12.02 -10.30 5.52
CA LYS A 38 -12.88 -10.34 6.72
C LYS A 38 -13.83 -9.18 6.81
N GLU A 39 -13.57 -8.08 6.13
CA GLU A 39 -14.48 -6.96 6.15
C GLU A 39 -15.76 -7.31 5.41
N ARG A 40 -16.85 -6.76 5.89
CA ARG A 40 -18.13 -6.92 5.20
C ARG A 40 -18.20 -5.88 4.08
N GLY A 41 -18.78 -6.29 2.97
CA GLY A 41 -19.00 -5.41 1.86
C GLY A 41 -20.06 -4.36 2.14
N ILE A 42 -20.17 -3.41 1.23
CA ILE A 42 -21.20 -2.40 1.27
C ILE A 42 -22.55 -3.06 0.95
N THR A 43 -23.55 -2.79 1.77
CA THR A 43 -24.90 -3.30 1.55
C THR A 43 -25.62 -2.39 0.56
N HIS A 44 -26.20 -2.98 -0.47
CA HIS A 44 -26.99 -2.28 -1.48
C HIS A 44 -28.42 -2.76 -1.45
N GLU A 45 -29.36 -1.87 -1.67
CA GLU A 45 -30.76 -2.21 -1.81
C GLU A 45 -31.22 -1.92 -3.24
N TYR A 46 -31.85 -2.91 -3.85
CA TYR A 46 -32.41 -2.77 -5.19
C TYR A 46 -33.72 -3.56 -5.29
N ARG A 47 -34.80 -2.88 -5.62
CA ARG A 47 -36.15 -3.47 -5.72
C ARG A 47 -36.57 -4.26 -4.49
N GLY A 48 -36.27 -3.72 -3.30
CA GLY A 48 -36.59 -4.36 -2.03
C GLY A 48 -35.67 -5.52 -1.62
N ARG A 49 -34.63 -5.77 -2.41
CA ARG A 49 -33.61 -6.77 -2.06
C ARG A 49 -32.35 -6.09 -1.58
N VAL A 50 -31.73 -6.69 -0.58
CA VAL A 50 -30.46 -6.22 -0.03
C VAL A 50 -29.34 -7.08 -0.58
N PHE A 51 -28.30 -6.43 -1.12
CA PHE A 51 -27.13 -7.10 -1.67
C PHE A 51 -25.88 -6.64 -0.91
N GLU A 52 -24.99 -7.56 -0.66
CA GLU A 52 -23.71 -7.28 -0.04
C GLU A 52 -22.60 -7.40 -1.09
N SER A 53 -21.81 -6.34 -1.27
CA SER A 53 -20.63 -6.39 -2.13
C SER A 53 -19.55 -7.20 -1.44
N ARG A 54 -19.08 -8.25 -2.11
CA ARG A 54 -17.99 -9.10 -1.59
C ARG A 54 -16.62 -8.55 -1.89
N PHE A 55 -16.52 -7.70 -2.92
CA PHE A 55 -15.26 -7.13 -3.34
C PHE A 55 -15.27 -5.62 -3.12
N LEU A 56 -14.27 -5.13 -2.44
CA LEU A 56 -14.12 -3.72 -2.12
C LEU A 56 -12.92 -3.11 -2.81
N PRO A 57 -12.98 -1.81 -3.12
CA PRO A 57 -11.86 -1.11 -3.75
C PRO A 57 -10.62 -1.14 -2.86
N LYS A 58 -9.54 -1.66 -3.40
CA LYS A 58 -8.23 -1.73 -2.76
C LYS A 58 -7.18 -1.17 -3.69
N ALA A 59 -5.99 -1.01 -3.20
CA ALA A 59 -4.83 -0.69 -4.00
C ALA A 59 -3.64 -1.49 -3.53
N LEU A 60 -2.81 -1.92 -4.47
CA LEU A 60 -1.50 -2.49 -4.18
C LEU A 60 -0.48 -1.39 -4.39
N MET A 61 0.25 -1.05 -3.34
CA MET A 61 1.31 -0.05 -3.36
C MET A 61 2.65 -0.75 -3.27
N THR A 62 3.58 -0.38 -4.14
CA THR A 62 4.92 -0.96 -4.16
C THR A 62 5.95 0.13 -4.02
N PHE A 63 6.81 0.00 -3.03
CA PHE A 63 7.94 0.88 -2.76
C PHE A 63 9.23 0.07 -2.88
N ILE A 64 10.21 0.60 -3.61
CA ILE A 64 11.56 0.02 -3.63
C ILE A 64 12.44 0.98 -2.86
N VAL A 65 13.00 0.51 -1.75
CA VAL A 65 13.72 1.35 -0.80
C VAL A 65 15.04 0.69 -0.39
N GLN A 66 15.93 1.49 0.16
CA GLN A 66 17.13 0.96 0.79
C GLN A 66 16.75 0.16 2.03
N ASP A 67 17.52 -0.87 2.32
CA ASP A 67 17.23 -1.77 3.45
C ASP A 67 17.13 -1.00 4.78
N ALA A 68 17.96 0.02 4.96
CA ALA A 68 18.01 0.78 6.21
C ALA A 68 16.69 1.50 6.54
N VAL A 69 15.88 1.85 5.55
CA VAL A 69 14.63 2.57 5.78
C VAL A 69 13.37 1.69 5.67
N ALA A 70 13.55 0.42 5.34
CA ALA A 70 12.41 -0.47 5.08
C ALA A 70 11.48 -0.62 6.28
N ASP A 71 12.01 -0.80 7.47
CA ASP A 71 11.18 -0.91 8.68
C ASP A 71 10.40 0.37 8.94
N GLY A 72 11.02 1.53 8.70
CA GLY A 72 10.33 2.82 8.83
C GLY A 72 9.19 2.96 7.83
N VAL A 73 9.38 2.47 6.61
CA VAL A 73 8.31 2.47 5.59
C VAL A 73 7.14 1.60 6.05
N ILE A 74 7.42 0.40 6.55
CA ILE A 74 6.37 -0.48 7.10
C ILE A 74 5.60 0.21 8.22
N GLY A 75 6.32 0.82 9.16
CA GLY A 75 5.68 1.53 10.28
C GLY A 75 4.76 2.66 9.82
N ALA A 76 5.23 3.45 8.87
CA ALA A 76 4.44 4.55 8.32
C ALA A 76 3.18 4.05 7.59
N ILE A 77 3.30 2.96 6.84
CA ILE A 77 2.16 2.34 6.16
C ILE A 77 1.13 1.86 7.17
N VAL A 78 1.56 1.12 8.19
CA VAL A 78 0.67 0.58 9.21
C VAL A 78 -0.14 1.68 9.89
N ASP A 79 0.53 2.76 10.28
CA ASP A 79 -0.15 3.86 10.96
C ASP A 79 -1.14 4.59 10.05
N ALA A 80 -0.76 4.80 8.79
CA ALA A 80 -1.57 5.57 7.85
C ALA A 80 -2.72 4.76 7.23
N ALA A 81 -2.56 3.43 7.11
CA ALA A 81 -3.54 2.58 6.46
C ALA A 81 -4.78 2.28 7.32
N ARG A 82 -4.70 2.53 8.63
CA ARG A 82 -5.81 2.27 9.54
C ARG A 82 -6.99 3.16 9.23
N THR A 83 -8.17 2.53 9.14
CA THR A 83 -9.41 3.25 8.85
C THR A 83 -10.26 3.51 10.09
N GLY A 84 -9.90 2.89 11.22
CA GLY A 84 -10.71 2.92 12.43
C GLY A 84 -11.76 1.81 12.49
N HIS A 85 -11.89 1.02 11.44
CA HIS A 85 -12.76 -0.16 11.42
C HIS A 85 -12.03 -1.36 12.02
N ALA A 86 -12.80 -2.31 12.51
CA ALA A 86 -12.23 -3.50 13.16
C ALA A 86 -11.50 -4.43 12.19
N ASN A 87 -11.85 -4.39 10.90
CA ASN A 87 -11.33 -5.30 9.88
C ASN A 87 -11.09 -4.55 8.57
N GLY A 88 -10.28 -5.14 7.70
CA GLY A 88 -10.22 -4.71 6.32
C GLY A 88 -9.20 -3.63 6.00
N ASP A 89 -8.29 -3.33 6.91
CA ASP A 89 -7.26 -2.31 6.68
C ASP A 89 -6.12 -2.79 5.77
N GLY A 90 -6.13 -4.07 5.42
CA GLY A 90 -5.14 -4.67 4.54
C GLY A 90 -3.93 -5.20 5.28
N ILE A 91 -2.91 -5.51 4.50
CA ILE A 91 -1.64 -6.05 5.01
C ILE A 91 -0.48 -5.40 4.27
N CYS A 92 0.70 -5.43 4.89
CA CYS A 92 1.92 -5.03 4.22
C CYS A 92 3.04 -6.02 4.54
N TRP A 93 4.03 -6.06 3.66
CA TRP A 93 5.15 -6.98 3.77
C TRP A 93 6.37 -6.42 3.08
N MET A 94 7.51 -7.03 3.33
CA MET A 94 8.72 -6.68 2.60
C MET A 94 9.44 -7.94 2.15
N SER A 95 10.17 -7.81 1.06
CA SER A 95 10.99 -8.89 0.51
C SER A 95 12.29 -8.33 -0.04
N PRO A 96 13.38 -9.12 0.05
CA PRO A 96 14.65 -8.69 -0.52
C PRO A 96 14.60 -8.59 -2.04
N VAL A 97 15.37 -7.64 -2.57
CA VAL A 97 15.57 -7.49 -4.00
C VAL A 97 17.08 -7.58 -4.26
N SER A 98 17.49 -8.45 -5.19
CA SER A 98 18.90 -8.70 -5.43
C SER A 98 19.66 -7.50 -5.95
N ALA A 99 19.04 -6.73 -6.83
CA ALA A 99 19.62 -5.52 -7.42
C ALA A 99 18.52 -4.62 -7.92
N VAL A 100 18.73 -3.32 -7.80
CA VAL A 100 17.83 -2.31 -8.33
C VAL A 100 18.65 -1.31 -9.12
N THR A 101 18.21 -1.00 -10.32
CA THR A 101 18.92 -0.10 -11.22
C THR A 101 17.96 1.03 -11.64
N HIS A 102 18.42 2.27 -11.55
CA HIS A 102 17.67 3.41 -12.06
C HIS A 102 17.67 3.41 -13.59
N ASN A 103 16.49 3.45 -14.17
CA ASN A 103 16.36 3.44 -15.62
C ASN A 103 17.06 4.64 -16.29
N ARG A 104 16.99 5.81 -15.68
CA ARG A 104 17.55 7.02 -16.25
C ARG A 104 19.07 7.00 -16.27
N THR A 105 19.69 6.54 -15.20
CA THR A 105 21.15 6.63 -15.03
C THR A 105 21.89 5.33 -15.33
N GLY A 106 21.18 4.19 -15.29
CA GLY A 106 21.82 2.88 -15.38
C GLY A 106 22.63 2.50 -14.14
N LYS A 107 22.47 3.23 -13.05
CA LYS A 107 23.23 3.02 -11.82
C LYS A 107 22.38 2.37 -10.72
N PRO A 108 23.03 1.64 -9.80
CA PRO A 108 22.34 1.05 -8.65
C PRO A 108 21.61 2.09 -7.79
N LEU A 109 20.53 1.66 -7.14
CA LEU A 109 19.69 2.52 -6.30
C LEU A 109 20.51 3.24 -5.21
N GLU A 110 21.40 2.55 -4.55
CA GLU A 110 22.19 3.07 -3.42
C GLU A 110 23.19 4.16 -3.84
N GLU A 111 23.48 4.29 -5.13
CA GLU A 111 24.40 5.32 -5.61
C GLU A 111 23.73 6.64 -5.96
N VAL A 112 22.41 6.64 -6.21
CA VAL A 112 21.71 7.80 -6.73
C VAL A 112 20.50 8.23 -5.92
N GLU A 113 20.23 7.55 -4.85
CA GLU A 113 19.09 7.86 -3.99
C GLU A 113 19.42 8.82 -2.83
#